data_8bdbd605ba7900caa2e34f4f1f5fc1cd
#
_entry.id   8bdbd605ba7900caa2e34f4f1f5fc1cd
#
_cell.length_a   1.000
_cell.length_b   1.000
_cell.length_c   1.000
_cell.angle_alpha   90.00
_cell.angle_beta   90.00
_cell.angle_gamma   90.00
#
_symmetry.space_group_name_H-M   'P 1'
#
loop_
_entity.id
_entity.type
_entity.pdbx_description
1 polymer ?
#
loop_
_entity_poly.entity_id
_entity_poly.type
_entity_poly.pdbx_seq_one_letter_code
_entity_poly.pdbx_strand_id
1 'polypeptide(L)'
;MHPSGLLIVGLLVAMGGVAWTAGGEDGWPVALRELIASERAFAQAADEGGIRAAFLSYLAPEAVVFRPRPVPGRPAYEQMPADATALLAWRPVFAETSAAGDLGYTTGPWSLKNRRQDPDPAGWGHYVSVWRKGAEGRWTVLLDAGIRHGRADHLPDAVAVAKSGRPIHPGQIPFSGLDAEMSRLAAGSGPAAAFRQLASADLRFYRDRTLPVIGRDKSLALLPAAPAAWTGRADGQAASADGSLGYSFGILETRTAAGDARPALQYSYLHIWRRGGDGYRLVLDLAVAIPVASAP
;
A
#
# COMPACT_ATOMS: atom_id res chain seq x y z
N MET A 1 -21.70 52.37 -35.66
CA MET A 1 -21.00 52.08 -34.39
C MET A 1 -21.34 50.67 -33.99
N HIS A 2 -20.49 49.71 -34.28
CA HIS A 2 -20.62 48.31 -33.86
C HIS A 2 -19.55 48.07 -32.82
N PRO A 3 -19.85 47.42 -31.69
CA PRO A 3 -18.82 46.89 -30.79
C PRO A 3 -18.47 45.47 -31.20
N SER A 4 -17.19 45.25 -31.48
CA SER A 4 -16.57 43.97 -31.76
C SER A 4 -16.54 43.13 -30.47
N GLY A 5 -17.23 42.00 -30.47
CA GLY A 5 -17.13 40.98 -29.39
C GLY A 5 -15.86 40.16 -29.55
N LEU A 6 -15.02 40.19 -28.53
CA LEU A 6 -13.81 39.37 -28.43
C LEU A 6 -14.22 37.97 -27.96
N LEU A 7 -14.13 36.96 -28.83
CA LEU A 7 -14.28 35.56 -28.45
C LEU A 7 -12.99 35.09 -27.75
N ILE A 8 -13.06 34.88 -26.43
CA ILE A 8 -12.00 34.19 -25.70
C ILE A 8 -12.25 32.68 -25.89
N VAL A 9 -11.44 32.06 -26.75
CA VAL A 9 -11.37 30.59 -26.87
C VAL A 9 -10.57 30.09 -25.67
N GLY A 10 -11.28 29.61 -24.66
CA GLY A 10 -10.67 28.93 -23.51
C GLY A 10 -10.11 27.57 -23.96
N LEU A 11 -8.79 27.43 -23.95
CA LEU A 11 -8.08 26.18 -24.16
C LEU A 11 -8.33 25.30 -22.93
N LEU A 12 -9.26 24.34 -23.02
CA LEU A 12 -9.44 23.26 -22.03
C LEU A 12 -8.24 22.31 -22.14
N VAL A 13 -7.24 22.52 -21.30
CA VAL A 13 -6.21 21.50 -21.03
C VAL A 13 -6.91 20.35 -20.30
N ALA A 14 -7.16 19.27 -21.00
CA ALA A 14 -7.62 18.01 -20.40
C ALA A 14 -6.49 17.46 -19.53
N MET A 15 -6.46 17.87 -18.27
CA MET A 15 -5.72 17.14 -17.23
C MET A 15 -6.37 15.77 -17.12
N GLY A 16 -5.63 14.71 -17.50
CA GLY A 16 -6.00 13.32 -17.28
C GLY A 16 -6.07 12.99 -15.78
N GLY A 17 -7.08 13.54 -15.13
CA GLY A 17 -7.41 13.23 -13.75
C GLY A 17 -8.10 11.88 -13.72
N VAL A 18 -7.60 10.96 -12.90
CA VAL A 18 -8.32 9.77 -12.47
C VAL A 18 -9.69 10.22 -12.01
N ALA A 19 -10.74 9.85 -12.75
CA ALA A 19 -12.11 10.22 -12.39
C ALA A 19 -12.49 9.49 -11.10
N TRP A 20 -12.44 10.19 -9.99
CA TRP A 20 -13.07 9.80 -8.74
C TRP A 20 -14.58 9.79 -8.98
N THR A 21 -15.20 8.63 -8.98
CA THR A 21 -16.65 8.56 -9.08
C THR A 21 -17.23 9.03 -7.74
N ALA A 22 -17.77 10.22 -7.72
CA ALA A 22 -18.65 10.75 -6.67
C ALA A 22 -20.04 10.08 -6.71
N GLY A 23 -20.08 8.75 -6.88
CA GLY A 23 -21.25 7.92 -6.64
C GLY A 23 -21.16 7.39 -5.23
N GLY A 24 -22.25 7.41 -4.45
CA GLY A 24 -22.29 6.77 -3.13
C GLY A 24 -21.83 5.31 -3.20
N GLU A 25 -21.52 4.72 -2.05
CA GLU A 25 -20.99 3.33 -1.93
C GLU A 25 -21.84 2.30 -2.70
N ASP A 26 -23.11 2.56 -2.93
CA ASP A 26 -24.05 1.69 -3.69
C ASP A 26 -23.66 1.49 -5.16
N GLY A 27 -22.93 2.41 -5.77
CA GLY A 27 -22.43 2.31 -7.15
C GLY A 27 -21.13 1.51 -7.30
N TRP A 28 -20.52 1.06 -6.21
CA TRP A 28 -19.26 0.32 -6.28
C TRP A 28 -19.48 -1.17 -6.56
N PRO A 29 -18.48 -1.86 -7.16
CA PRO A 29 -18.51 -3.31 -7.29
C PRO A 29 -18.78 -4.00 -5.94
N VAL A 30 -19.55 -5.09 -5.97
CA VAL A 30 -19.91 -5.83 -4.75
C VAL A 30 -18.67 -6.23 -3.94
N ALA A 31 -17.65 -6.80 -4.59
CA ALA A 31 -16.43 -7.23 -3.95
C ALA A 31 -15.68 -6.06 -3.23
N LEU A 32 -15.73 -4.86 -3.81
CA LEU A 32 -15.10 -3.68 -3.21
C LEU A 32 -15.86 -3.22 -1.95
N ARG A 33 -17.19 -3.23 -1.99
CA ARG A 33 -18.03 -2.92 -0.81
C ARG A 33 -17.81 -3.92 0.32
N GLU A 34 -17.77 -5.21 -0.02
CA GLU A 34 -17.49 -6.27 0.94
C GLU A 34 -16.09 -6.17 1.55
N LEU A 35 -15.07 -5.84 0.75
CA LEU A 35 -13.72 -5.59 1.23
C LEU A 35 -13.68 -4.45 2.25
N ILE A 36 -14.29 -3.30 1.92
CA ILE A 36 -14.35 -2.15 2.82
C ILE A 36 -15.13 -2.48 4.10
N ALA A 37 -16.24 -3.20 3.98
CA ALA A 37 -17.01 -3.66 5.13
C ALA A 37 -16.19 -4.62 6.02
N SER A 38 -15.40 -5.51 5.42
CA SER A 38 -14.50 -6.43 6.14
C SER A 38 -13.40 -5.68 6.90
N GLU A 39 -12.80 -4.64 6.28
CA GLU A 39 -11.80 -3.79 6.94
C GLU A 39 -12.41 -3.03 8.13
N ARG A 40 -13.60 -2.46 7.96
CA ARG A 40 -14.33 -1.77 9.05
C ARG A 40 -14.67 -2.73 10.20
N ALA A 41 -15.14 -3.94 9.87
CA ALA A 41 -15.44 -4.96 10.87
C ALA A 41 -14.18 -5.45 11.60
N PHE A 42 -13.05 -5.54 10.92
CA PHE A 42 -11.77 -5.85 11.53
C PHE A 42 -11.34 -4.77 12.53
N ALA A 43 -11.44 -3.50 12.15
CA ALA A 43 -11.15 -2.38 13.05
C ALA A 43 -12.08 -2.37 14.28
N GLN A 44 -13.37 -2.62 14.08
CA GLN A 44 -14.35 -2.72 15.15
C GLN A 44 -14.03 -3.91 16.09
N ALA A 45 -13.68 -5.07 15.54
CA ALA A 45 -13.31 -6.24 16.34
C ALA A 45 -12.08 -5.96 17.22
N ALA A 46 -11.12 -5.16 16.74
CA ALA A 46 -9.96 -4.76 17.53
C ALA A 46 -10.32 -3.76 18.64
N ASP A 47 -11.28 -2.86 18.38
CA ASP A 47 -11.79 -1.95 19.40
C ASP A 47 -12.56 -2.72 20.49
N GLU A 48 -13.42 -3.64 20.14
CA GLU A 48 -14.27 -4.37 21.08
C GLU A 48 -13.55 -5.52 21.81
N GLY A 49 -12.81 -6.35 21.06
CA GLY A 49 -12.20 -7.59 21.53
C GLY A 49 -10.69 -7.54 21.73
N GLY A 50 -10.06 -6.41 21.44
CA GLY A 50 -8.62 -6.21 21.53
C GLY A 50 -7.84 -6.66 20.27
N ILE A 51 -6.63 -6.13 20.16
CA ILE A 51 -5.77 -6.29 18.98
C ILE A 51 -5.50 -7.76 18.67
N ARG A 52 -5.08 -8.53 19.68
CA ARG A 52 -4.71 -9.95 19.51
C ARG A 52 -5.86 -10.77 18.94
N ALA A 53 -7.02 -10.69 19.53
CA ALA A 53 -8.19 -11.48 19.12
C ALA A 53 -8.65 -11.11 17.70
N ALA A 54 -8.70 -9.81 17.39
CA ALA A 54 -9.09 -9.32 16.08
C ALA A 54 -8.12 -9.82 14.99
N PHE A 55 -6.81 -9.63 15.17
CA PHE A 55 -5.83 -10.08 14.18
C PHE A 55 -5.87 -11.60 13.98
N LEU A 56 -5.97 -12.39 15.03
CA LEU A 56 -6.10 -13.85 14.92
C LEU A 56 -7.39 -14.29 14.21
N SER A 57 -8.44 -13.48 14.25
CA SER A 57 -9.70 -13.76 13.57
C SER A 57 -9.66 -13.42 12.08
N TYR A 58 -8.93 -12.37 11.68
CA TYR A 58 -8.93 -11.88 10.29
C TYR A 58 -7.72 -12.32 9.47
N LEU A 59 -6.57 -12.63 10.11
CA LEU A 59 -5.38 -13.11 9.40
C LEU A 59 -5.61 -14.50 8.80
N ALA A 60 -5.29 -14.64 7.52
CA ALA A 60 -5.17 -15.94 6.86
C ALA A 60 -4.11 -16.81 7.57
N PRO A 61 -4.16 -18.14 7.47
CA PRO A 61 -3.15 -19.02 8.08
C PRO A 61 -1.71 -18.67 7.65
N GLU A 62 -1.52 -18.33 6.40
CA GLU A 62 -0.25 -17.96 5.77
C GLU A 62 0.08 -16.46 5.83
N ALA A 63 -0.72 -15.67 6.52
CA ALA A 63 -0.57 -14.22 6.54
C ALA A 63 0.80 -13.77 7.05
N VAL A 64 1.29 -12.68 6.48
CA VAL A 64 2.55 -12.02 6.86
C VAL A 64 2.26 -10.65 7.47
N VAL A 65 3.02 -10.28 8.50
CA VAL A 65 3.01 -8.92 9.07
C VAL A 65 4.42 -8.35 9.14
N PHE A 66 4.57 -7.02 9.05
CA PHE A 66 5.87 -6.38 9.18
C PHE A 66 6.16 -5.97 10.63
N ARG A 67 7.34 -6.45 11.21
CA ARG A 67 7.74 -6.23 12.62
C ARG A 67 9.26 -5.99 12.84
N PRO A 68 9.97 -5.06 12.29
CA PRO A 68 9.79 -4.41 10.99
C PRO A 68 10.00 -5.36 9.81
N ARG A 69 10.69 -6.52 10.00
CA ARG A 69 10.85 -7.55 8.97
C ARG A 69 9.52 -8.28 8.72
N PRO A 70 9.32 -8.81 7.51
CA PRO A 70 8.22 -9.74 7.26
C PRO A 70 8.33 -10.96 8.19
N VAL A 71 7.27 -11.25 8.93
CA VAL A 71 7.18 -12.43 9.81
C VAL A 71 5.81 -13.10 9.66
N PRO A 72 5.68 -14.40 9.98
CA PRO A 72 4.37 -15.07 10.02
C PRO A 72 3.41 -14.33 10.95
N GLY A 73 2.25 -13.93 10.43
CA GLY A 73 1.33 -13.05 11.14
C GLY A 73 0.68 -13.69 12.35
N ARG A 74 0.10 -14.89 12.17
CA ARG A 74 -0.59 -15.57 13.29
C ARG A 74 0.33 -15.82 14.50
N PRO A 75 1.53 -16.43 14.35
CA PRO A 75 2.48 -16.59 15.47
C PRO A 75 2.86 -15.28 16.15
N ALA A 76 3.01 -14.19 15.38
CA ALA A 76 3.35 -12.88 15.94
C ALA A 76 2.25 -12.34 16.88
N TYR A 77 0.98 -12.63 16.60
CA TYR A 77 -0.13 -12.23 17.47
C TYR A 77 -0.46 -13.27 18.54
N GLU A 78 -0.23 -14.54 18.32
CA GLU A 78 -0.37 -15.59 19.36
C GLU A 78 0.57 -15.35 20.55
N GLN A 79 1.75 -14.79 20.29
CA GLN A 79 2.72 -14.41 21.33
C GLN A 79 2.38 -13.09 22.06
N MET A 80 1.43 -12.30 21.57
CA MET A 80 0.96 -11.12 22.30
C MET A 80 0.24 -11.52 23.59
N PRO A 81 0.43 -10.78 24.70
CA PRO A 81 -0.37 -10.97 25.90
C PRO A 81 -1.87 -10.86 25.59
N ALA A 82 -2.66 -11.76 26.18
CA ALA A 82 -4.11 -11.78 25.96
C ALA A 82 -4.84 -10.60 26.64
N ASP A 83 -4.23 -10.08 27.71
CA ASP A 83 -4.72 -8.97 28.53
C ASP A 83 -4.14 -7.62 28.13
N ALA A 84 -3.56 -7.52 26.93
CA ALA A 84 -3.02 -6.26 26.44
C ALA A 84 -4.11 -5.19 26.40
N THR A 85 -3.87 -4.07 27.09
CA THR A 85 -4.83 -2.95 27.22
C THR A 85 -4.65 -1.87 26.15
N ALA A 86 -3.72 -2.06 25.24
CA ALA A 86 -3.47 -1.15 24.14
C ALA A 86 -4.70 -1.05 23.23
N LEU A 87 -4.95 0.16 22.71
CA LEU A 87 -5.99 0.42 21.72
C LEU A 87 -5.34 0.83 20.41
N LEU A 88 -5.52 0.01 19.37
CA LEU A 88 -5.18 0.36 17.99
C LEU A 88 -6.49 0.67 17.26
N ALA A 89 -6.65 1.93 16.87
CA ALA A 89 -7.80 2.39 16.11
C ALA A 89 -7.37 2.75 14.68
N TRP A 90 -8.13 2.28 13.69
CA TRP A 90 -7.89 2.60 12.29
C TRP A 90 -9.18 2.62 11.49
N ARG A 91 -9.12 3.16 10.29
CA ARG A 91 -10.22 3.14 9.33
C ARG A 91 -9.70 3.18 7.90
N PRO A 92 -10.38 2.56 6.93
CA PRO A 92 -10.01 2.69 5.52
C PRO A 92 -10.34 4.09 5.00
N VAL A 93 -9.42 4.66 4.21
CA VAL A 93 -9.62 5.88 3.42
C VAL A 93 -9.39 5.63 1.93
N PHE A 94 -8.92 4.44 1.60
CA PHE A 94 -8.79 3.99 0.23
C PHE A 94 -8.90 2.48 0.13
N ALA A 95 -9.50 2.00 -0.96
CA ALA A 95 -9.59 0.58 -1.29
C ALA A 95 -9.54 0.35 -2.81
N GLU A 96 -9.04 -0.82 -3.19
CA GLU A 96 -9.04 -1.32 -4.56
C GLU A 96 -9.20 -2.83 -4.55
N THR A 97 -9.95 -3.39 -5.52
CA THR A 97 -10.05 -4.83 -5.76
C THR A 97 -9.60 -5.18 -7.16
N SER A 98 -9.19 -6.44 -7.36
CA SER A 98 -9.03 -7.03 -8.68
C SER A 98 -10.35 -7.01 -9.45
N ALA A 99 -10.31 -7.16 -10.77
CA ALA A 99 -11.51 -7.27 -11.58
C ALA A 99 -12.28 -8.60 -11.31
N ALA A 100 -11.56 -9.66 -10.92
CA ALA A 100 -12.16 -10.90 -10.43
C ALA A 100 -12.83 -10.76 -9.06
N GLY A 101 -12.48 -9.73 -8.26
CA GLY A 101 -13.03 -9.50 -6.95
C GLY A 101 -12.55 -10.47 -5.87
N ASP A 102 -11.43 -11.15 -6.08
CA ASP A 102 -10.84 -12.16 -5.20
C ASP A 102 -9.61 -11.70 -4.43
N LEU A 103 -8.97 -10.60 -4.89
CA LEU A 103 -7.84 -9.94 -4.26
C LEU A 103 -8.13 -8.44 -4.15
N GLY A 104 -7.66 -7.81 -3.06
CA GLY A 104 -7.77 -6.38 -2.91
C GLY A 104 -6.84 -5.84 -1.82
N TYR A 105 -6.81 -4.54 -1.66
CA TYR A 105 -6.12 -3.90 -0.56
C TYR A 105 -6.88 -2.68 -0.05
N THR A 106 -6.65 -2.39 1.20
CA THR A 106 -7.15 -1.22 1.90
C THR A 106 -5.99 -0.47 2.52
N THR A 107 -6.14 0.82 2.71
CA THR A 107 -5.19 1.63 3.46
C THR A 107 -5.88 2.79 4.14
N GLY A 108 -5.30 3.24 5.23
CA GLY A 108 -5.82 4.36 5.99
C GLY A 108 -4.98 4.71 7.21
N PRO A 109 -5.37 5.76 7.92
CA PRO A 109 -4.70 6.17 9.13
C PRO A 109 -4.96 5.17 10.27
N TRP A 110 -3.97 5.07 11.15
CA TRP A 110 -4.12 4.41 12.44
C TRP A 110 -3.57 5.28 13.57
N SER A 111 -4.09 5.06 14.78
CA SER A 111 -3.55 5.60 16.01
C SER A 111 -3.46 4.51 17.07
N LEU A 112 -2.43 4.58 17.93
CA LEU A 112 -2.16 3.62 18.98
C LEU A 112 -2.14 4.32 20.33
N LYS A 113 -2.95 3.88 21.28
CA LYS A 113 -2.82 4.19 22.70
C LYS A 113 -2.19 3.01 23.42
N ASN A 114 -1.24 3.27 24.33
CA ASN A 114 -0.63 2.20 25.12
C ASN A 114 -1.64 1.56 26.08
N ARG A 115 -2.56 2.37 26.59
CA ARG A 115 -3.74 1.91 27.34
C ARG A 115 -4.97 2.62 26.79
N ARG A 116 -6.09 1.94 26.72
CA ARG A 116 -7.36 2.47 26.18
C ARG A 116 -7.77 3.80 26.82
N GLN A 117 -7.53 3.97 28.11
CA GLN A 117 -7.88 5.17 28.87
C GLN A 117 -6.89 6.34 28.72
N ASP A 118 -5.76 6.16 28.04
CA ASP A 118 -4.81 7.23 27.85
C ASP A 118 -5.49 8.39 27.09
N PRO A 119 -5.28 9.65 27.47
CA PRO A 119 -5.96 10.78 26.83
C PRO A 119 -5.54 10.91 25.37
N ASP A 120 -4.27 10.72 25.05
CA ASP A 120 -3.69 10.90 23.74
C ASP A 120 -3.07 9.61 23.21
N PRO A 121 -3.09 9.39 21.88
CA PRO A 121 -2.34 8.33 21.25
C PRO A 121 -0.82 8.48 21.44
N ALA A 122 -0.13 7.36 21.66
CA ALA A 122 1.32 7.27 21.71
C ALA A 122 1.96 7.20 20.31
N GLY A 123 1.17 7.04 19.27
CA GLY A 123 1.66 7.01 17.89
C GLY A 123 0.57 7.05 16.84
N TRP A 124 0.98 7.46 15.65
CA TRP A 124 0.14 7.55 14.46
C TRP A 124 0.87 6.98 13.26
N GLY A 125 0.10 6.62 12.25
CA GLY A 125 0.65 6.16 11.00
C GLY A 125 -0.41 5.86 9.96
N HIS A 126 0.01 5.15 8.93
CA HIS A 126 -0.89 4.56 7.93
C HIS A 126 -0.60 3.08 7.79
N TYR A 127 -1.66 2.28 7.62
CA TYR A 127 -1.57 0.85 7.35
C TYR A 127 -1.83 0.56 5.87
N VAL A 128 -1.41 -0.61 5.43
CA VAL A 128 -1.80 -1.26 4.19
C VAL A 128 -2.08 -2.72 4.50
N SER A 129 -3.32 -3.15 4.27
CA SER A 129 -3.71 -4.56 4.39
C SER A 129 -4.05 -5.12 3.02
N VAL A 130 -3.40 -6.22 2.64
CA VAL A 130 -3.72 -6.99 1.44
C VAL A 130 -4.67 -8.12 1.83
N TRP A 131 -5.77 -8.25 1.10
CA TRP A 131 -6.88 -9.13 1.40
C TRP A 131 -7.15 -10.12 0.26
N ARG A 132 -7.54 -11.33 0.62
CA ARG A 132 -8.05 -12.35 -0.30
C ARG A 132 -9.45 -12.78 0.09
N LYS A 133 -10.31 -12.92 -0.89
CA LYS A 133 -11.64 -13.50 -0.74
C LYS A 133 -11.56 -15.02 -0.93
N GLY A 134 -11.88 -15.78 0.11
CA GLY A 134 -11.92 -17.24 0.04
C GLY A 134 -13.14 -17.75 -0.73
N ALA A 135 -13.18 -19.06 -1.00
CA ALA A 135 -14.26 -19.71 -1.72
C ALA A 135 -15.64 -19.55 -1.04
N GLU A 136 -15.65 -19.42 0.30
CA GLU A 136 -16.86 -19.17 1.09
C GLU A 136 -17.31 -17.70 1.10
N GLY A 137 -16.65 -16.83 0.31
CA GLY A 137 -16.95 -15.42 0.23
C GLY A 137 -16.36 -14.55 1.36
N ARG A 138 -15.64 -15.15 2.32
CA ARG A 138 -15.01 -14.41 3.43
C ARG A 138 -13.69 -13.78 2.99
N TRP A 139 -13.52 -12.52 3.34
CA TRP A 139 -12.25 -11.81 3.19
C TRP A 139 -11.31 -12.10 4.37
N THR A 140 -10.04 -12.41 4.09
CA THR A 140 -8.97 -12.62 5.07
C THR A 140 -7.72 -11.83 4.67
N VAL A 141 -7.00 -11.34 5.67
CA VAL A 141 -5.75 -10.57 5.46
C VAL A 141 -4.62 -11.53 5.11
N LEU A 142 -3.97 -11.29 3.96
CA LEU A 142 -2.77 -12.00 3.52
C LEU A 142 -1.50 -11.30 3.98
N LEU A 143 -1.52 -9.97 4.02
CA LEU A 143 -0.38 -9.18 4.48
C LEU A 143 -0.90 -7.92 5.16
N ASP A 144 -0.29 -7.59 6.30
CA ASP A 144 -0.54 -6.34 7.01
C ASP A 144 0.80 -5.64 7.30
N ALA A 145 0.89 -4.40 6.86
CA ALA A 145 2.07 -3.56 7.02
C ALA A 145 1.65 -2.12 7.32
N GLY A 146 2.55 -1.34 7.88
CA GLY A 146 2.27 0.07 8.14
C GLY A 146 3.52 0.88 8.37
N ILE A 147 3.38 2.17 8.18
CA ILE A 147 4.39 3.19 8.48
C ILE A 147 3.98 4.00 9.70
N ARG A 148 4.97 4.57 10.37
CA ARG A 148 4.78 5.56 11.43
C ARG A 148 5.10 6.96 10.94
N HIS A 149 4.28 7.93 11.36
CA HIS A 149 4.53 9.36 11.10
C HIS A 149 3.91 10.21 12.22
N GLY A 150 4.10 11.52 12.17
CA GLY A 150 3.45 12.43 13.10
C GLY A 150 1.93 12.48 12.90
N ARG A 151 1.22 13.09 13.84
CA ARG A 151 -0.22 13.34 13.71
C ARG A 151 -0.49 14.13 12.42
N ALA A 152 -1.48 13.68 11.64
CA ALA A 152 -1.96 14.41 10.48
C ALA A 152 -3.02 15.45 10.90
N ASP A 153 -2.92 16.67 10.37
CA ASP A 153 -3.91 17.73 10.66
C ASP A 153 -5.25 17.47 9.96
N HIS A 154 -5.20 16.86 8.78
CA HIS A 154 -6.38 16.52 8.00
C HIS A 154 -6.28 15.10 7.44
N LEU A 155 -7.36 14.36 7.62
CA LEU A 155 -7.51 13.01 7.08
C LEU A 155 -8.82 12.95 6.30
N PRO A 156 -8.86 12.28 5.13
CA PRO A 156 -10.09 12.10 4.40
C PRO A 156 -11.16 11.40 5.24
N ASP A 157 -12.40 11.87 5.19
CA ASP A 157 -13.53 11.23 5.88
C ASP A 157 -14.15 10.12 5.04
N ALA A 158 -14.16 10.28 3.72
CA ALA A 158 -14.69 9.31 2.78
C ALA A 158 -13.61 8.32 2.32
N VAL A 159 -14.04 7.10 2.01
CA VAL A 159 -13.19 6.11 1.34
C VAL A 159 -13.14 6.45 -0.14
N ALA A 160 -11.93 6.64 -0.65
CA ALA A 160 -11.68 6.73 -2.07
C ALA A 160 -11.45 5.33 -2.66
N VAL A 161 -11.79 5.14 -3.92
CA VAL A 161 -11.64 3.85 -4.60
C VAL A 161 -10.95 4.01 -5.95
N ALA A 162 -10.17 3.01 -6.35
CA ALA A 162 -9.63 2.94 -7.71
C ALA A 162 -10.50 2.06 -8.60
N LYS A 163 -10.40 2.28 -9.92
CA LYS A 163 -10.92 1.31 -10.89
C LYS A 163 -10.04 0.08 -10.88
N SER A 164 -10.68 -1.10 -10.88
CA SER A 164 -9.99 -2.37 -11.02
C SER A 164 -9.09 -2.40 -12.27
N GLY A 165 -8.00 -3.15 -12.17
CA GLY A 165 -7.10 -3.38 -13.29
C GLY A 165 -7.78 -4.18 -14.43
N ARG A 166 -7.04 -4.39 -15.50
CA ARG A 166 -7.51 -5.18 -16.65
C ARG A 166 -7.13 -6.65 -16.46
N PRO A 167 -8.05 -7.60 -16.71
CA PRO A 167 -7.73 -9.02 -16.69
C PRO A 167 -6.61 -9.39 -17.68
N ILE A 168 -5.83 -10.42 -17.35
CA ILE A 168 -4.85 -11.01 -18.25
C ILE A 168 -5.57 -11.96 -19.23
N HIS A 169 -5.23 -11.86 -20.51
CA HIS A 169 -5.59 -12.89 -21.49
C HIS A 169 -4.53 -14.00 -21.46
N PRO A 170 -4.91 -15.27 -21.75
CA PRO A 170 -3.97 -16.38 -21.85
C PRO A 170 -2.77 -16.04 -22.75
N GLY A 171 -1.54 -16.32 -22.30
CA GLY A 171 -0.32 -16.03 -23.04
C GLY A 171 0.35 -14.68 -22.78
N GLN A 172 -0.17 -13.86 -21.89
CA GLN A 172 0.46 -12.58 -21.51
C GLN A 172 1.47 -12.74 -20.37
N ILE A 173 2.39 -11.76 -20.25
CA ILE A 173 3.51 -11.74 -19.31
C ILE A 173 3.03 -12.00 -17.87
N PRO A 174 3.60 -12.98 -17.17
CA PRO A 174 3.25 -13.26 -15.79
C PRO A 174 3.61 -12.09 -14.87
N PHE A 175 2.92 -12.01 -13.73
CA PHE A 175 3.19 -11.03 -12.66
C PHE A 175 4.62 -11.11 -12.10
N SER A 176 5.25 -12.29 -12.18
CA SER A 176 6.62 -12.52 -11.69
C SER A 176 7.65 -11.67 -12.43
N GLY A 177 8.67 -11.21 -11.72
CA GLY A 177 9.81 -10.46 -12.29
C GLY A 177 9.70 -8.94 -12.22
N LEU A 178 8.56 -8.38 -11.80
CA LEU A 178 8.37 -6.92 -11.71
C LEU A 178 9.34 -6.26 -10.71
N ASP A 179 9.60 -6.89 -9.56
CA ASP A 179 10.56 -6.39 -8.57
C ASP A 179 12.01 -6.48 -9.07
N ALA A 180 12.35 -7.53 -9.83
CA ALA A 180 13.66 -7.65 -10.46
C ALA A 180 13.87 -6.57 -11.52
N GLU A 181 12.85 -6.25 -12.30
CA GLU A 181 12.89 -5.15 -13.28
C GLU A 181 13.03 -3.79 -12.58
N MET A 182 12.29 -3.56 -11.48
CA MET A 182 12.43 -2.37 -10.65
C MET A 182 13.88 -2.21 -10.16
N SER A 183 14.46 -3.28 -9.62
CA SER A 183 15.83 -3.31 -9.10
C SER A 183 16.85 -3.05 -10.21
N ARG A 184 16.68 -3.67 -11.37
CA ARG A 184 17.55 -3.48 -12.54
C ARG A 184 17.53 -2.02 -13.03
N LEU A 185 16.37 -1.42 -13.15
CA LEU A 185 16.20 -0.01 -13.55
C LEU A 185 16.81 0.94 -12.52
N ALA A 186 16.56 0.70 -11.24
CA ALA A 186 17.10 1.53 -10.16
C ALA A 186 18.63 1.48 -10.10
N ALA A 187 19.23 0.30 -10.30
CA ALA A 187 20.68 0.14 -10.35
C ALA A 187 21.30 0.82 -11.60
N GLY A 188 20.64 0.78 -12.75
CA GLY A 188 21.14 1.37 -13.98
C GLY A 188 20.92 2.86 -14.14
N SER A 189 19.75 3.36 -13.72
CA SER A 189 19.29 4.73 -14.03
C SER A 189 18.81 5.50 -12.79
N GLY A 190 18.92 4.92 -11.62
CA GLY A 190 18.48 5.48 -10.35
C GLY A 190 17.01 5.15 -10.00
N PRO A 191 16.68 5.15 -8.70
CA PRO A 191 15.33 4.83 -8.23
C PRO A 191 14.26 5.74 -8.83
N ALA A 192 14.50 7.05 -8.93
CA ALA A 192 13.54 7.97 -9.54
C ALA A 192 13.21 7.63 -11.01
N ALA A 193 14.19 7.15 -11.78
CA ALA A 193 13.97 6.71 -13.16
C ALA A 193 13.15 5.42 -13.23
N ALA A 194 13.44 4.45 -12.33
CA ALA A 194 12.67 3.22 -12.23
C ALA A 194 11.19 3.49 -11.92
N PHE A 195 10.93 4.35 -10.93
CA PHE A 195 9.56 4.75 -10.59
C PHE A 195 8.87 5.53 -11.72
N ARG A 196 9.59 6.43 -12.41
CA ARG A 196 9.01 7.15 -13.57
C ARG A 196 8.52 6.18 -14.64
N GLN A 197 9.22 5.08 -14.85
CA GLN A 197 8.89 4.09 -15.87
C GLN A 197 7.79 3.13 -15.42
N LEU A 198 7.84 2.65 -14.17
CA LEU A 198 6.99 1.55 -13.69
C LEU A 198 5.78 2.02 -12.87
N ALA A 199 5.85 3.18 -12.23
CA ALA A 199 4.77 3.63 -11.36
C ALA A 199 3.61 4.23 -12.15
N SER A 200 2.40 4.00 -11.63
CA SER A 200 1.17 4.65 -12.08
C SER A 200 1.15 6.13 -11.70
N ALA A 201 0.41 6.95 -12.44
CA ALA A 201 0.23 8.36 -12.13
C ALA A 201 -0.41 8.58 -10.74
N ASP A 202 -1.23 7.64 -10.28
CA ASP A 202 -1.92 7.64 -8.99
C ASP A 202 -1.18 6.86 -7.89
N LEU A 203 0.13 6.61 -8.05
CA LEU A 203 0.98 5.93 -7.08
C LEU A 203 0.71 6.42 -5.65
N ARG A 204 0.59 5.48 -4.71
CA ARG A 204 0.59 5.70 -3.27
C ARG A 204 1.95 5.32 -2.70
N PHE A 205 2.65 6.29 -2.12
CA PHE A 205 4.03 6.15 -1.67
C PHE A 205 4.12 6.34 -0.16
N TYR A 206 4.57 5.30 0.55
CA TYR A 206 4.56 5.18 2.00
C TYR A 206 5.98 5.01 2.53
N ARG A 207 6.42 5.93 3.38
CA ARG A 207 7.74 5.89 4.06
C ARG A 207 7.58 6.30 5.52
N ASP A 208 8.35 5.67 6.41
CA ASP A 208 8.40 6.08 7.81
C ASP A 208 8.71 7.57 7.96
N ARG A 209 8.10 8.19 8.96
CA ARG A 209 8.24 9.60 9.35
C ARG A 209 7.66 10.60 8.34
N THR A 210 7.02 10.14 7.30
CA THR A 210 6.34 11.01 6.32
C THR A 210 4.87 10.61 6.16
N LEU A 211 4.01 11.59 5.94
CA LEU A 211 2.64 11.31 5.53
C LEU A 211 2.66 10.64 4.15
N PRO A 212 1.68 9.77 3.85
CA PRO A 212 1.55 9.17 2.52
C PRO A 212 1.54 10.22 1.43
N VAL A 213 2.35 10.01 0.40
CA VAL A 213 2.38 10.86 -0.79
C VAL A 213 1.57 10.20 -1.90
N ILE A 214 0.61 10.93 -2.45
CA ILE A 214 -0.23 10.46 -3.54
C ILE A 214 0.15 11.17 -4.82
N GLY A 215 0.45 10.37 -5.84
CA GLY A 215 0.88 10.82 -7.16
C GLY A 215 2.36 10.51 -7.43
N ARG A 216 2.62 9.90 -8.60
CA ARG A 216 3.97 9.53 -9.04
C ARG A 216 4.93 10.71 -9.00
N ASP A 217 4.58 11.83 -9.63
CA ASP A 217 5.51 12.95 -9.80
C ASP A 217 5.91 13.59 -8.47
N LYS A 218 4.99 13.62 -7.50
CA LYS A 218 5.30 14.04 -6.13
C LYS A 218 6.23 13.04 -5.42
N SER A 219 6.03 11.76 -5.65
CA SER A 219 6.85 10.68 -5.06
C SER A 219 8.27 10.67 -5.63
N LEU A 220 8.44 10.98 -6.92
CA LEU A 220 9.76 11.08 -7.56
C LEU A 220 10.67 12.10 -6.89
N ALA A 221 10.12 13.20 -6.37
CA ALA A 221 10.89 14.23 -5.69
C ALA A 221 11.52 13.73 -4.37
N LEU A 222 11.05 12.62 -3.81
CA LEU A 222 11.53 12.00 -2.58
C LEU A 222 12.54 10.88 -2.82
N LEU A 223 12.77 10.52 -4.08
CA LEU A 223 13.65 9.41 -4.46
C LEU A 223 15.01 9.91 -4.94
N PRO A 224 16.11 9.19 -4.66
CA PRO A 224 17.41 9.49 -5.25
C PRO A 224 17.34 9.47 -6.78
N ALA A 225 17.86 10.51 -7.42
CA ALA A 225 17.95 10.60 -8.87
C ALA A 225 19.13 9.81 -9.46
N ALA A 226 20.24 9.74 -8.70
CA ALA A 226 21.45 9.04 -9.12
C ALA A 226 21.27 7.50 -9.02
N PRO A 227 21.98 6.72 -9.86
CA PRO A 227 22.07 5.28 -9.68
C PRO A 227 22.47 4.94 -8.24
N ALA A 228 21.78 4.00 -7.66
CA ALA A 228 22.04 3.48 -6.34
C ALA A 228 21.98 1.96 -6.38
N ALA A 229 22.83 1.28 -5.59
CA ALA A 229 22.63 -0.14 -5.41
C ALA A 229 21.28 -0.32 -4.70
N TRP A 230 20.30 -0.79 -5.43
CA TRP A 230 18.95 -1.07 -5.00
C TRP A 230 18.63 -2.51 -5.38
N THR A 231 18.69 -3.39 -4.41
CA THR A 231 18.48 -4.82 -4.63
C THR A 231 17.28 -5.26 -3.81
N GLY A 232 16.16 -5.50 -4.49
CA GLY A 232 14.96 -6.10 -3.91
C GLY A 232 15.05 -7.61 -4.01
N ARG A 233 14.83 -8.30 -2.88
CA ARG A 233 14.62 -9.75 -2.84
C ARG A 233 13.17 -9.99 -2.39
N ALA A 234 12.35 -10.51 -3.30
CA ALA A 234 11.00 -10.89 -2.96
C ALA A 234 11.01 -12.15 -2.07
N ASP A 235 10.34 -12.06 -0.91
CA ASP A 235 10.08 -13.19 -0.01
C ASP A 235 8.74 -13.85 -0.34
N GLY A 236 7.82 -13.11 -0.97
CA GLY A 236 6.55 -13.62 -1.44
C GLY A 236 5.87 -12.69 -2.44
N GLN A 237 4.98 -13.29 -3.23
CA GLN A 237 4.15 -12.59 -4.21
C GLN A 237 2.90 -13.40 -4.53
N ALA A 238 1.82 -12.72 -4.88
CA ALA A 238 0.62 -13.36 -5.44
C ALA A 238 -0.14 -12.37 -6.32
N ALA A 239 -0.98 -12.92 -7.19
CA ALA A 239 -1.88 -12.15 -8.02
C ALA A 239 -3.31 -12.69 -7.91
N SER A 240 -4.29 -11.86 -8.28
CA SER A 240 -5.68 -12.26 -8.45
C SER A 240 -5.84 -13.34 -9.53
N ALA A 241 -6.92 -14.08 -9.49
CA ALA A 241 -7.19 -15.15 -10.45
C ALA A 241 -7.16 -14.68 -11.91
N ASP A 242 -7.55 -13.43 -12.15
CA ASP A 242 -7.54 -12.80 -13.48
C ASP A 242 -6.27 -11.98 -13.77
N GLY A 243 -5.32 -11.94 -12.84
CA GLY A 243 -4.06 -11.20 -12.96
C GLY A 243 -4.21 -9.69 -13.06
N SER A 244 -5.38 -9.11 -12.77
CA SER A 244 -5.59 -7.66 -12.88
C SER A 244 -4.94 -6.87 -11.74
N LEU A 245 -4.70 -7.53 -10.59
CA LEU A 245 -4.05 -6.99 -9.40
C LEU A 245 -3.09 -8.04 -8.83
N GLY A 246 -1.95 -7.59 -8.30
CA GLY A 246 -1.03 -8.45 -7.59
C GLY A 246 -0.22 -7.68 -6.57
N TYR A 247 0.47 -8.40 -5.69
CA TYR A 247 1.39 -7.82 -4.72
C TYR A 247 2.66 -8.65 -4.60
N SER A 248 3.73 -8.00 -4.19
CA SER A 248 5.00 -8.60 -3.83
C SER A 248 5.54 -7.92 -2.58
N PHE A 249 6.26 -8.66 -1.77
CA PHE A 249 6.89 -8.14 -0.57
C PHE A 249 8.22 -8.84 -0.31
N GLY A 250 9.09 -8.19 0.45
CA GLY A 250 10.38 -8.76 0.80
C GLY A 250 11.30 -7.74 1.44
N ILE A 251 12.59 -7.95 1.23
CA ILE A 251 13.65 -7.07 1.74
C ILE A 251 14.28 -6.31 0.57
N LEU A 252 14.34 -4.99 0.74
CA LEU A 252 15.06 -4.07 -0.14
C LEU A 252 16.34 -3.62 0.55
N GLU A 253 17.47 -3.80 -0.10
CA GLU A 253 18.75 -3.25 0.32
C GLU A 253 19.14 -2.07 -0.57
N THR A 254 19.60 -0.98 0.06
CA THR A 254 20.03 0.22 -0.67
C THR A 254 21.40 0.68 -0.20
N ARG A 255 22.24 1.14 -1.15
CA ARG A 255 23.50 1.83 -0.90
C ARG A 255 23.53 3.13 -1.68
N THR A 256 24.02 4.19 -1.08
CA THR A 256 24.02 5.54 -1.69
C THR A 256 24.98 5.68 -2.86
N ALA A 257 26.01 4.86 -2.95
CA ALA A 257 26.92 4.81 -4.10
C ALA A 257 27.62 3.44 -4.18
N ALA A 258 28.06 3.07 -5.37
CA ALA A 258 28.95 1.93 -5.56
C ALA A 258 30.27 2.22 -4.82
N GLY A 259 30.68 1.30 -3.93
CA GLY A 259 31.91 1.45 -3.13
C GLY A 259 31.73 2.19 -1.80
N ASP A 260 30.52 2.63 -1.43
CA ASP A 260 30.23 3.17 -0.10
C ASP A 260 30.50 2.09 0.97
N ALA A 261 31.42 2.39 1.89
CA ALA A 261 31.80 1.47 2.97
C ALA A 261 30.75 1.37 4.09
N ARG A 262 29.76 2.26 4.08
CA ARG A 262 28.66 2.22 5.06
C ARG A 262 27.80 0.96 4.85
N PRO A 263 27.25 0.38 5.93
CA PRO A 263 26.30 -0.72 5.81
C PRO A 263 25.14 -0.36 4.88
N ALA A 264 24.68 -1.32 4.09
CA ALA A 264 23.46 -1.14 3.32
C ALA A 264 22.29 -0.85 4.26
N LEU A 265 21.46 0.10 3.88
CA LEU A 265 20.17 0.30 4.55
C LEU A 265 19.21 -0.79 4.08
N GLN A 266 18.50 -1.39 5.00
CA GLN A 266 17.51 -2.42 4.71
C GLN A 266 16.10 -1.91 5.02
N TYR A 267 15.16 -2.31 4.17
CA TYR A 267 13.75 -2.01 4.31
C TYR A 267 12.93 -3.26 4.05
N SER A 268 11.87 -3.44 4.80
CA SER A 268 10.79 -4.32 4.38
C SER A 268 9.91 -3.56 3.39
N TYR A 269 9.67 -4.14 2.23
CA TYR A 269 8.85 -3.49 1.21
C TYR A 269 7.57 -4.27 0.90
N LEU A 270 6.53 -3.53 0.52
CA LEU A 270 5.31 -4.03 -0.09
C LEU A 270 5.05 -3.22 -1.36
N HIS A 271 4.96 -3.91 -2.48
CA HIS A 271 4.53 -3.37 -3.76
C HIS A 271 3.16 -3.91 -4.13
N ILE A 272 2.27 -3.03 -4.61
CA ILE A 272 1.01 -3.45 -5.23
C ILE A 272 1.04 -3.02 -6.69
N TRP A 273 0.75 -3.97 -7.55
CA TRP A 273 0.81 -3.83 -9.00
C TRP A 273 -0.57 -4.01 -9.60
N ARG A 274 -1.01 -3.02 -10.37
CA ARG A 274 -2.27 -3.06 -11.12
C ARG A 274 -1.97 -3.17 -12.60
N ARG A 275 -2.69 -4.06 -13.29
CA ARG A 275 -2.55 -4.20 -14.73
C ARG A 275 -3.32 -3.12 -15.47
N GLY A 276 -2.61 -2.35 -16.30
CA GLY A 276 -3.16 -1.39 -17.25
C GLY A 276 -3.19 -1.94 -18.68
N GLY A 277 -3.42 -1.06 -19.66
CA GLY A 277 -3.33 -1.40 -21.09
C GLY A 277 -1.94 -1.83 -21.54
N ASP A 278 -0.92 -1.18 -20.97
CA ASP A 278 0.50 -1.32 -21.35
C ASP A 278 1.29 -2.21 -20.36
N GLY A 279 0.63 -3.10 -19.65
CA GLY A 279 1.25 -3.97 -18.65
C GLY A 279 0.99 -3.55 -17.22
N TYR A 280 1.76 -4.09 -16.29
CA TYR A 280 1.64 -3.75 -14.88
C TYR A 280 2.22 -2.37 -14.56
N ARG A 281 1.55 -1.68 -13.63
CA ARG A 281 2.02 -0.43 -13.03
C ARG A 281 1.99 -0.54 -11.51
N LEU A 282 3.04 -0.05 -10.87
CA LEU A 282 3.12 0.06 -9.42
C LEU A 282 2.13 1.12 -8.94
N VAL A 283 1.14 0.72 -8.17
CA VAL A 283 0.09 1.62 -7.63
C VAL A 283 0.27 1.90 -6.15
N LEU A 284 1.03 1.06 -5.46
CA LEU A 284 1.42 1.30 -4.07
C LEU A 284 2.84 0.80 -3.83
N ASP A 285 3.64 1.62 -3.18
CA ASP A 285 4.97 1.31 -2.68
C ASP A 285 5.06 1.71 -1.20
N LEU A 286 5.25 0.73 -0.34
CA LEU A 286 5.50 0.92 1.08
C LEU A 286 6.88 0.37 1.41
N ALA A 287 7.70 1.16 2.13
CA ALA A 287 8.96 0.68 2.67
C ALA A 287 9.14 1.13 4.12
N VAL A 288 9.37 0.16 4.98
CA VAL A 288 9.61 0.31 6.43
C VAL A 288 11.07 0.04 6.71
N ALA A 289 11.74 1.00 7.34
CA ALA A 289 13.15 0.84 7.68
C ALA A 289 13.36 -0.30 8.68
N ILE A 290 14.36 -1.14 8.41
CA ILE A 290 14.83 -2.16 9.34
C ILE A 290 16.00 -1.55 10.11
N PRO A 291 15.90 -1.39 11.44
CA PRO A 291 16.99 -0.86 12.23
C PRO A 291 18.26 -1.69 12.04
N VAL A 292 19.38 -1.02 11.81
CA VAL A 292 20.68 -1.67 11.87
C VAL A 292 20.89 -2.08 13.34
N ALA A 293 21.17 -3.36 13.58
CA ALA A 293 21.52 -3.79 14.93
C ALA A 293 22.70 -2.94 15.40
N SER A 294 22.54 -2.24 16.53
CA SER A 294 23.66 -1.58 17.16
C SER A 294 24.73 -2.63 17.42
N ALA A 295 25.96 -2.39 16.99
CA ALA A 295 27.05 -3.26 17.39
C ALA A 295 27.08 -3.28 18.93
N PRO A 296 27.31 -4.45 19.56
CA PRO A 296 27.33 -4.60 21.01
C PRO A 296 28.41 -3.75 21.67
#